data_4c248520103514ee2a1aa95ca9f16ecf
#
_entry.id   4c248520103514ee2a1aa95ca9f16ecf
#
_cell.length_a   1.000
_cell.length_b   1.000
_cell.length_c   1.000
_cell.angle_alpha   90.00
_cell.angle_beta   90.00
_cell.angle_gamma   90.00
#
_symmetry.space_group_name_H-M   'P 1'
#
loop_
_entity.id
_entity.type
_entity.pdbx_description
1 polymer ?
#
loop_
_entity_poly.entity_id
_entity_poly.type
_entity_poly.pdbx_seq_one_letter_code
_entity_poly.pdbx_strand_id
1 'polypeptide(L)'
;MILLMGPWLQRICRASAWLLALAIVVLSLAPPSYRPITEASHNIEHFAIFLTTGFAFCVAYPDRPFALATGLVIFCGAIELAQRWVPGRHARLSDFIVDAAATCIGLGVTCGAARLIGYNIRL
;
A
#
# COMPACT_ATOMS: atom_id res chain seq x y z
N MET A 1 -5.14 -21.13 -3.70
CA MET A 1 -6.28 -20.21 -3.47
C MET A 1 -6.31 -19.05 -4.49
N ILE A 2 -5.21 -18.38 -4.76
CA ILE A 2 -5.14 -17.29 -5.76
C ILE A 2 -5.36 -17.81 -7.21
N LEU A 3 -4.92 -19.01 -7.52
CA LEU A 3 -5.11 -19.69 -8.84
C LEU A 3 -6.58 -20.01 -9.17
N LEU A 4 -7.47 -20.04 -8.17
CA LEU A 4 -8.89 -20.35 -8.34
C LEU A 4 -9.77 -19.11 -8.32
N MET A 5 -9.15 -17.91 -8.27
CA MET A 5 -9.90 -16.68 -8.32
C MET A 5 -10.48 -16.48 -9.71
N GLY A 6 -11.78 -16.60 -9.82
CA GLY A 6 -12.48 -16.26 -11.04
C GLY A 6 -12.22 -14.81 -11.48
N PRO A 7 -12.39 -14.48 -12.75
CA PRO A 7 -12.04 -13.17 -13.29
C PRO A 7 -12.79 -12.01 -12.59
N TRP A 8 -13.97 -12.25 -12.06
CA TRP A 8 -14.73 -11.26 -11.30
C TRP A 8 -14.10 -10.96 -9.94
N LEU A 9 -13.60 -11.97 -9.22
CA LEU A 9 -12.94 -11.80 -7.94
C LEU A 9 -11.62 -11.03 -8.09
N GLN A 10 -10.87 -11.32 -9.16
CA GLN A 10 -9.65 -10.58 -9.48
C GLN A 10 -9.95 -9.10 -9.78
N ARG A 11 -11.07 -8.80 -10.47
CA ARG A 11 -11.51 -7.41 -10.68
C ARG A 11 -11.83 -6.70 -9.36
N ILE A 12 -12.49 -7.38 -8.43
CA ILE A 12 -12.77 -6.83 -7.10
C ILE A 12 -11.46 -6.56 -6.35
N CYS A 13 -10.52 -7.49 -6.33
CA CYS A 13 -9.21 -7.28 -5.68
C CYS A 13 -8.46 -6.09 -6.26
N ARG A 14 -8.48 -5.94 -7.60
CA ARG A 14 -7.88 -4.76 -8.27
C ARG A 14 -8.58 -3.46 -7.88
N ALA A 15 -9.89 -3.44 -7.90
CA ALA A 15 -10.67 -2.27 -7.50
C ALA A 15 -10.38 -1.90 -6.03
N SER A 16 -10.33 -2.88 -5.12
CA SER A 16 -10.03 -2.66 -3.71
C SER A 16 -8.62 -2.12 -3.50
N ALA A 17 -7.60 -2.64 -4.21
CA ALA A 17 -6.23 -2.15 -4.14
C ALA A 17 -6.13 -0.68 -4.57
N TRP A 18 -6.78 -0.31 -5.67
CA TRP A 18 -6.80 1.07 -6.15
C TRP A 18 -7.62 2.01 -5.27
N LEU A 19 -8.71 1.52 -4.65
CA LEU A 19 -9.48 2.30 -3.66
C LEU A 19 -8.65 2.57 -2.41
N LEU A 20 -7.83 1.62 -1.94
CA LEU A 20 -6.88 1.84 -0.85
C LEU A 20 -5.84 2.89 -1.22
N ALA A 21 -5.27 2.81 -2.43
CA ALA A 21 -4.32 3.83 -2.89
C ALA A 21 -4.97 5.22 -2.97
N LEU A 22 -6.21 5.31 -3.47
CA LEU A 22 -6.96 6.55 -3.50
C LEU A 22 -7.25 7.08 -2.08
N ALA A 23 -7.62 6.21 -1.15
CA ALA A 23 -7.83 6.58 0.24
C ALA A 23 -6.55 7.14 0.88
N ILE A 24 -5.38 6.53 0.59
CA ILE A 24 -4.09 7.07 1.03
C ILE A 24 -3.88 8.47 0.47
N VAL A 25 -4.10 8.69 -0.83
CA VAL A 25 -3.94 10.02 -1.45
C VAL A 25 -4.84 11.04 -0.75
N VAL A 26 -6.12 10.73 -0.61
CA VAL A 26 -7.10 11.65 -0.01
C VAL A 26 -6.76 11.97 1.44
N LEU A 27 -6.49 10.95 2.27
CA LEU A 27 -6.18 11.13 3.69
C LEU A 27 -4.80 11.79 3.92
N SER A 28 -3.83 11.49 3.06
CA SER A 28 -2.48 12.05 3.17
C SER A 28 -2.42 13.50 2.74
N LEU A 29 -3.22 13.91 1.78
CA LEU A 29 -3.24 15.28 1.24
C LEU A 29 -4.36 16.15 1.85
N ALA A 30 -5.28 15.57 2.61
CA ALA A 30 -6.27 16.33 3.34
C ALA A 30 -5.61 17.17 4.45
N PRO A 31 -6.06 18.40 4.69
CA PRO A 31 -5.64 19.19 5.85
C PRO A 31 -5.86 18.41 7.16
N PRO A 32 -5.01 18.61 8.19
CA PRO A 32 -5.12 17.88 9.45
C PRO A 32 -6.50 17.96 10.13
N SER A 33 -7.22 19.07 9.94
CA SER A 33 -8.57 19.29 10.48
C SER A 33 -9.65 18.35 9.92
N TYR A 34 -9.41 17.73 8.76
CA TYR A 34 -10.35 16.80 8.12
C TYR A 34 -9.99 15.32 8.35
N ARG A 35 -8.92 15.05 9.11
CA ARG A 35 -8.55 13.66 9.40
C ARG A 35 -9.39 13.11 10.55
N PRO A 36 -9.81 11.84 10.46
CA PRO A 36 -10.37 11.14 11.62
C PRO A 36 -9.36 11.17 12.77
N ILE A 37 -9.82 11.51 13.97
CA ILE A 37 -9.00 11.40 15.18
C ILE A 37 -9.06 9.96 15.63
N THR A 38 -7.90 9.30 15.66
CA THR A 38 -7.78 7.95 16.21
C THR A 38 -6.86 7.99 17.42
N GLU A 39 -6.99 7.00 18.31
CA GLU A 39 -6.12 6.86 19.48
C GLU A 39 -4.77 6.24 19.14
N ALA A 40 -4.61 5.70 17.92
CA ALA A 40 -3.36 5.12 17.45
C ALA A 40 -2.32 6.20 17.14
N SER A 41 -1.05 5.88 17.34
CA SER A 41 0.02 6.79 16.93
C SER A 41 0.04 6.92 15.40
N HIS A 42 0.44 8.10 14.92
CA HIS A 42 0.57 8.39 13.48
C HIS A 42 1.34 7.30 12.71
N ASN A 43 2.45 6.83 13.27
CA ASN A 43 3.26 5.79 12.64
C ASN A 43 2.55 4.44 12.54
N ILE A 44 1.72 4.08 13.52
CA ILE A 44 0.94 2.83 13.50
C ILE A 44 -0.13 2.90 12.40
N GLU A 45 -0.81 4.03 12.27
CA GLU A 45 -1.80 4.23 11.21
C GLU A 45 -1.17 4.12 9.81
N HIS A 46 -0.06 4.81 9.60
CA HIS A 46 0.70 4.73 8.35
C HIS A 46 1.15 3.30 8.07
N PHE A 47 1.79 2.67 9.04
CA PHE A 47 2.24 1.28 8.90
C PHE A 47 1.08 0.34 8.51
N ALA A 48 -0.06 0.43 9.18
CA ALA A 48 -1.20 -0.44 8.93
C ALA A 48 -1.79 -0.25 7.53
N ILE A 49 -2.02 0.99 7.09
CA ILE A 49 -2.64 1.24 5.78
C ILE A 49 -1.69 0.88 4.63
N PHE A 50 -0.41 1.19 4.75
CA PHE A 50 0.57 0.87 3.72
C PHE A 50 0.89 -0.63 3.66
N LEU A 51 0.94 -1.33 4.79
CA LEU A 51 1.03 -2.79 4.87
C LEU A 51 -0.15 -3.45 4.13
N THR A 52 -1.37 -3.02 4.44
CA THR A 52 -2.60 -3.53 3.82
C THR A 52 -2.62 -3.24 2.32
N THR A 53 -2.14 -2.08 1.91
CA THR A 53 -2.04 -1.70 0.50
C THR A 53 -1.04 -2.60 -0.24
N GLY A 54 0.13 -2.85 0.32
CA GLY A 54 1.12 -3.78 -0.25
C GLY A 54 0.56 -5.18 -0.42
N PHE A 55 -0.13 -5.70 0.61
CA PHE A 55 -0.85 -6.96 0.56
C PHE A 55 -1.89 -6.97 -0.58
N ALA A 56 -2.77 -5.96 -0.64
CA ALA A 56 -3.85 -5.89 -1.61
C ALA A 56 -3.33 -5.84 -3.06
N PHE A 57 -2.28 -5.07 -3.32
CA PHE A 57 -1.67 -5.01 -4.65
C PHE A 57 -1.01 -6.32 -5.06
N CYS A 58 -0.36 -7.05 -4.14
CA CYS A 58 0.21 -8.36 -4.45
C CYS A 58 -0.88 -9.38 -4.80
N VAL A 59 -2.01 -9.39 -4.07
CA VAL A 59 -3.17 -10.24 -4.39
C VAL A 59 -3.79 -9.86 -5.75
N ALA A 60 -3.88 -8.57 -6.04
CA ALA A 60 -4.45 -8.07 -7.28
C ALA A 60 -3.59 -8.32 -8.53
N TYR A 61 -2.26 -8.31 -8.36
CA TYR A 61 -1.28 -8.40 -9.44
C TYR A 61 -0.10 -9.34 -9.08
N PRO A 62 -0.36 -10.63 -8.85
CA PRO A 62 0.64 -11.55 -8.29
C PRO A 62 1.83 -11.81 -9.23
N ASP A 63 1.67 -11.56 -10.53
CA ASP A 63 2.67 -11.89 -11.56
C ASP A 63 3.80 -10.86 -11.69
N ARG A 64 3.75 -9.73 -10.97
CA ARG A 64 4.69 -8.61 -11.13
C ARG A 64 5.19 -8.03 -9.81
N PRO A 65 5.73 -8.83 -8.89
CA PRO A 65 6.07 -8.38 -7.53
C PRO A 65 7.13 -7.27 -7.50
N PHE A 66 8.14 -7.31 -8.35
CA PHE A 66 9.18 -6.28 -8.39
C PHE A 66 8.68 -4.96 -8.97
N ALA A 67 7.88 -5.01 -10.03
CA ALA A 67 7.26 -3.82 -10.60
C ALA A 67 6.31 -3.15 -9.59
N LEU A 68 5.56 -3.96 -8.82
CA LEU A 68 4.72 -3.47 -7.72
C LEU A 68 5.55 -2.83 -6.62
N ALA A 69 6.61 -3.50 -6.15
CA ALA A 69 7.47 -2.96 -5.11
C ALA A 69 8.05 -1.60 -5.54
N THR A 70 8.61 -1.52 -6.74
CA THR A 70 9.15 -0.27 -7.28
C THR A 70 8.08 0.81 -7.40
N GLY A 71 6.94 0.50 -8.00
CA GLY A 71 5.84 1.45 -8.20
C GLY A 71 5.26 1.97 -6.88
N LEU A 72 5.07 1.09 -5.90
CA LEU A 72 4.51 1.47 -4.60
C LEU A 72 5.52 2.25 -3.75
N VAL A 73 6.82 1.94 -3.82
CA VAL A 73 7.86 2.76 -3.15
C VAL A 73 7.92 4.16 -3.77
N ILE A 74 7.85 4.27 -5.09
CA ILE A 74 7.74 5.57 -5.78
C ILE A 74 6.47 6.31 -5.33
N PHE A 75 5.35 5.61 -5.22
CA PHE A 75 4.10 6.17 -4.74
C PHE A 75 4.23 6.70 -3.31
N CYS A 76 4.86 5.97 -2.38
CA CYS A 76 5.14 6.44 -1.02
C CYS A 76 5.95 7.74 -1.05
N GLY A 77 7.00 7.79 -1.85
CA GLY A 77 7.84 8.99 -2.00
C GLY A 77 7.08 10.17 -2.60
N ALA A 78 6.23 9.93 -3.59
CA ALA A 78 5.39 10.97 -4.20
C ALA A 78 4.38 11.54 -3.22
N ILE A 79 3.73 10.71 -2.40
CA ILE A 79 2.82 11.13 -1.34
C ILE A 79 3.55 12.01 -0.33
N GLU A 80 4.70 11.55 0.16
CA GLU A 80 5.48 12.30 1.15
C GLU A 80 5.95 13.65 0.59
N LEU A 81 6.39 13.67 -0.65
CA LEU A 81 6.79 14.91 -1.31
C LEU A 81 5.59 15.86 -1.51
N ALA A 82 4.43 15.34 -1.90
CA ALA A 82 3.22 16.13 -2.10
C ALA A 82 2.72 16.76 -0.78
N GLN A 83 2.97 16.15 0.36
CA GLN A 83 2.61 16.71 1.67
C GLN A 83 3.32 18.04 1.99
N ARG A 84 4.44 18.34 1.32
CA ARG A 84 5.12 19.64 1.46
C ARG A 84 4.26 20.83 1.05
N TRP A 85 3.33 20.62 0.13
CA TRP A 85 2.44 21.67 -0.36
C TRP A 85 1.10 21.73 0.37
N VAL A 86 0.88 20.84 1.36
CA VAL A 86 -0.36 20.83 2.16
C VAL A 86 -0.15 21.66 3.43
N PRO A 87 -0.94 22.72 3.66
CA PRO A 87 -0.85 23.53 4.87
C PRO A 87 -1.00 22.68 6.13
N GLY A 88 -0.13 22.87 7.11
CA GLY A 88 -0.14 22.13 8.37
C GLY A 88 0.45 20.73 8.31
N ARG A 89 1.03 20.34 7.17
CA ARG A 89 1.76 19.08 7.00
C ARG A 89 3.25 19.32 6.80
N HIS A 90 4.06 18.36 7.26
CA HIS A 90 5.49 18.37 7.09
C HIS A 90 5.93 17.02 6.53
N ALA A 91 6.60 17.04 5.38
CA ALA A 91 7.22 15.84 4.83
C ALA A 91 8.39 15.40 5.72
N ARG A 92 8.39 14.13 6.14
CA ARG A 92 9.42 13.54 6.97
C ARG A 92 9.99 12.29 6.31
N LEU A 93 11.30 12.22 6.22
CA LEU A 93 11.97 11.02 5.71
C LEU A 93 11.60 9.76 6.51
N SER A 94 11.37 9.90 7.83
CA SER A 94 10.91 8.80 8.69
C SER A 94 9.58 8.22 8.23
N ASP A 95 8.64 9.06 7.81
CA ASP A 95 7.31 8.63 7.39
C ASP A 95 7.42 7.88 6.06
N PHE A 96 8.21 8.39 5.11
CA PHE A 96 8.54 7.66 3.88
C PHE A 96 9.14 6.27 4.15
N ILE A 97 10.10 6.17 5.09
CA ILE A 97 10.74 4.89 5.43
C ILE A 97 9.73 3.91 6.02
N VAL A 98 8.87 4.36 6.92
CA VAL A 98 7.80 3.54 7.52
C VAL A 98 6.83 3.05 6.45
N ASP A 99 6.36 3.92 5.58
CA ASP A 99 5.39 3.62 4.53
C ASP A 99 5.97 2.63 3.50
N ALA A 100 7.20 2.89 3.03
CA ALA A 100 7.90 2.02 2.09
C ALA A 100 8.20 0.63 2.70
N ALA A 101 8.67 0.59 3.94
CA ALA A 101 8.93 -0.67 4.65
C ALA A 101 7.65 -1.47 4.85
N ALA A 102 6.57 -0.84 5.33
CA ALA A 102 5.27 -1.48 5.52
C ALA A 102 4.73 -2.07 4.21
N THR A 103 4.80 -1.29 3.13
CA THR A 103 4.38 -1.74 1.80
C THR A 103 5.18 -2.94 1.32
N CYS A 104 6.50 -2.90 1.44
CA CYS A 104 7.38 -4.01 1.05
C CYS A 104 7.15 -5.26 1.91
N ILE A 105 6.88 -5.11 3.21
CA ILE A 105 6.53 -6.22 4.10
C ILE A 105 5.20 -6.84 3.65
N GLY A 106 4.17 -6.03 3.40
CA GLY A 106 2.88 -6.51 2.91
C GLY A 106 2.99 -7.31 1.61
N LEU A 107 3.75 -6.79 0.64
CA LEU A 107 4.09 -7.49 -0.60
C LEU A 107 4.84 -8.78 -0.34
N GLY A 108 5.91 -8.73 0.45
CA GLY A 108 6.80 -9.87 0.70
C GLY A 108 6.10 -11.01 1.41
N VAL A 109 5.29 -10.72 2.43
CA VAL A 109 4.49 -11.72 3.15
C VAL A 109 3.51 -12.41 2.20
N THR A 110 2.82 -11.62 1.35
CA THR A 110 1.83 -12.17 0.40
C THR A 110 2.50 -13.02 -0.66
N CYS A 111 3.59 -12.54 -1.26
CA CYS A 111 4.33 -13.29 -2.27
C CYS A 111 4.99 -14.55 -1.68
N GLY A 112 5.50 -14.49 -0.45
CA GLY A 112 6.05 -15.63 0.28
C GLY A 112 4.98 -16.69 0.55
N ALA A 113 3.83 -16.29 1.08
CA ALA A 113 2.71 -17.18 1.33
C ALA A 113 2.22 -17.83 0.02
N ALA A 114 2.10 -17.07 -1.06
CA ALA A 114 1.71 -17.58 -2.36
C ALA A 114 2.67 -18.68 -2.89
N ARG A 115 3.98 -18.47 -2.72
CA ARG A 115 5.00 -19.47 -3.10
C ARG A 115 4.90 -20.75 -2.27
N LEU A 116 4.68 -20.63 -0.97
CA LEU A 116 4.54 -21.79 -0.07
C LEU A 116 3.34 -22.67 -0.42
N ILE A 117 2.26 -22.10 -0.96
CA ILE A 117 1.09 -22.85 -1.44
C ILE A 117 1.19 -23.27 -2.91
N GLY A 118 2.40 -23.22 -3.52
CA GLY A 118 2.68 -23.72 -4.87
C GLY A 118 2.28 -22.77 -6.01
N TYR A 119 2.07 -21.49 -5.70
CA TYR A 119 1.85 -20.48 -6.75
C TYR A 119 3.17 -20.08 -7.41
N ASN A 120 3.27 -20.27 -8.71
CA ASN A 120 4.48 -19.93 -9.48
C ASN A 120 4.42 -18.44 -9.85
N ILE A 121 5.01 -17.59 -9.00
CA ILE A 121 5.13 -16.16 -9.29
C ILE A 121 6.25 -15.97 -10.31
N ARG A 122 5.92 -15.44 -11.48
CA ARG A 122 6.95 -15.05 -12.47
C ARG A 122 7.69 -13.82 -11.90
N LEU A 123 8.98 -13.95 -11.73
CA LEU A 123 9.88 -12.87 -11.31
C LEU A 123 10.19 -11.95 -12.49
#